data_fd9db5fd74039cd3c0fb561e87701941
#
_entry.id   fd9db5fd74039cd3c0fb561e87701941
#
_cell.length_a   1.000
_cell.length_b   1.000
_cell.length_c   1.000
_cell.angle_alpha   90.00
_cell.angle_beta   90.00
_cell.angle_gamma   90.00
#
_symmetry.space_group_name_H-M   'P 1'
#
loop_
_entity.id
_entity.type
_entity.pdbx_description
1 polymer ?
#
loop_
_entity_poly.entity_id
_entity_poly.type
_entity_poly.pdbx_seq_one_letter_code
_entity_poly.pdbx_strand_id
1 'polypeptide(L)'
;MRARVSEGVWVDLYNLHADAGTEDAANLRHVCEHITACSDGNAVLVFGDTNSRYTRASDIPGVFTTTNGMADAWVQLAKGGVAPAAGSNALLCDNPSPNTTCEIVDKMWYRGSPAFTLAATKFQYAGTQYLNADGTTLSDHDPVLVDFKWTVNSKLHVSDPQGGPHGGFYNDLNALKAIASPKASAITIRGANRVDAVSITLASGQTFTHGGSGGTANTRIFYMQVTTSAGRTVAAGTNNGDCVTRTAESGWGVVGFTGRSGDEVDRVALIYGKL
;
A
#
# COMPACT_ATOMS: atom_id res chain seq x y z
N MET A 1 -0.94 -8.41 4.61
CA MET A 1 -2.34 -8.61 4.15
C MET A 1 -2.78 -7.36 3.40
N ARG A 2 -3.67 -7.47 2.38
CA ARG A 2 -4.24 -6.31 1.69
C ARG A 2 -5.73 -6.21 1.98
N ALA A 3 -6.20 -5.04 2.41
CA ALA A 3 -7.60 -4.77 2.70
C ALA A 3 -8.20 -3.83 1.66
N ARG A 4 -9.43 -4.13 1.22
CA ARG A 4 -10.24 -3.27 0.36
C ARG A 4 -11.06 -2.32 1.25
N VAL A 5 -10.86 -1.03 1.10
CA VAL A 5 -11.60 0.01 1.83
C VAL A 5 -12.81 0.46 0.99
N SER A 6 -12.60 0.62 -0.31
CA SER A 6 -13.62 0.98 -1.29
C SER A 6 -13.21 0.46 -2.67
N GLU A 7 -14.02 0.65 -3.70
CA GLU A 7 -13.63 0.34 -5.07
C GLU A 7 -12.36 1.12 -5.44
N GLY A 8 -11.33 0.41 -5.92
CA GLY A 8 -10.04 0.99 -6.25
C GLY A 8 -9.21 1.52 -5.09
N VAL A 9 -9.70 1.43 -3.85
CA VAL A 9 -8.99 1.90 -2.64
C VAL A 9 -8.57 0.71 -1.79
N TRP A 10 -7.29 0.38 -1.87
CA TRP A 10 -6.69 -0.77 -1.20
C TRP A 10 -5.52 -0.34 -0.34
N VAL A 11 -5.39 -0.93 0.85
CA VAL A 11 -4.34 -0.65 1.82
C VAL A 11 -3.61 -1.94 2.16
N ASP A 12 -2.28 -1.93 2.08
CA ASP A 12 -1.45 -3.03 2.55
C ASP A 12 -1.22 -2.89 4.05
N LEU A 13 -1.51 -3.97 4.80
CA LEU A 13 -1.45 -4.03 6.25
C LEU A 13 -0.29 -4.91 6.68
N TYR A 14 0.60 -4.36 7.50
CA TYR A 14 1.73 -5.03 8.12
C TYR A 14 1.56 -4.95 9.64
N ASN A 15 1.30 -6.08 10.26
CA ASN A 15 1.29 -6.22 11.71
C ASN A 15 2.60 -6.84 12.16
N LEU A 16 3.22 -6.30 13.17
CA LEU A 16 4.48 -6.82 13.70
C LEU A 16 4.48 -6.83 15.24
N HIS A 17 5.26 -7.73 15.79
CA HIS A 17 5.78 -7.71 17.14
C HIS A 17 7.30 -7.91 17.00
N ALA A 18 8.07 -6.84 17.16
CA ALA A 18 9.53 -6.88 17.07
C ALA A 18 10.13 -7.48 18.36
N ASP A 19 11.33 -8.03 18.23
CA ASP A 19 12.05 -8.57 19.39
C ASP A 19 12.28 -7.47 20.45
N ALA A 20 12.17 -7.85 21.72
CA ALA A 20 12.38 -6.94 22.85
C ALA A 20 13.87 -6.72 23.19
N GLY A 21 14.77 -7.42 22.51
CA GLY A 21 16.21 -7.41 22.79
C GLY A 21 17.02 -6.57 21.79
N THR A 22 18.01 -7.23 21.18
CA THR A 22 18.96 -6.58 20.26
C THR A 22 18.54 -6.62 18.80
N GLU A 23 17.47 -7.36 18.47
CA GLU A 23 17.02 -7.62 17.10
C GLU A 23 15.88 -6.71 16.64
N ASP A 24 15.35 -5.82 17.52
CA ASP A 24 14.26 -4.90 17.18
C ASP A 24 14.57 -4.07 15.93
N ALA A 25 15.75 -3.48 15.85
CA ALA A 25 16.20 -2.68 14.72
C ALA A 25 16.30 -3.51 13.43
N ALA A 26 16.77 -4.75 13.51
CA ALA A 26 16.85 -5.67 12.36
C ALA A 26 15.45 -6.06 11.88
N ASN A 27 14.52 -6.35 12.79
CA ASN A 27 13.13 -6.65 12.49
C ASN A 27 12.44 -5.48 11.76
N LEU A 28 12.60 -4.24 12.25
CA LEU A 28 12.03 -3.05 11.62
C LEU A 28 12.60 -2.83 10.20
N ARG A 29 13.91 -2.97 10.00
CA ARG A 29 14.56 -2.86 8.69
C ARG A 29 14.02 -3.91 7.71
N HIS A 30 13.88 -5.16 8.14
CA HIS A 30 13.34 -6.24 7.32
C HIS A 30 11.91 -5.93 6.83
N VAL A 31 11.05 -5.41 7.71
CA VAL A 31 9.71 -4.98 7.32
C VAL A 31 9.77 -3.81 6.31
N CYS A 32 10.68 -2.84 6.49
CA CYS A 32 10.88 -1.74 5.53
C CYS A 32 11.29 -2.25 4.15
N GLU A 33 12.22 -3.20 4.08
CA GLU A 33 12.67 -3.82 2.82
C GLU A 33 11.53 -4.55 2.13
N HIS A 34 10.73 -5.31 2.89
CA HIS A 34 9.56 -6.01 2.36
C HIS A 34 8.49 -5.04 1.83
N ILE A 35 8.24 -3.92 2.52
CA ILE A 35 7.34 -2.86 2.05
C ILE A 35 7.84 -2.27 0.72
N THR A 36 9.15 -2.02 0.62
CA THR A 36 9.76 -1.52 -0.61
C THR A 36 9.60 -2.51 -1.76
N ALA A 37 9.82 -3.80 -1.51
CA ALA A 37 9.73 -4.84 -2.54
C ALA A 37 8.30 -5.19 -2.95
N CYS A 38 7.31 -5.12 -2.04
CA CYS A 38 5.97 -5.69 -2.22
C CYS A 38 4.82 -4.68 -2.20
N SER A 39 5.08 -3.42 -1.80
CA SER A 39 4.06 -2.38 -1.63
C SER A 39 4.49 -1.01 -2.18
N ASP A 40 5.49 -0.97 -3.06
CA ASP A 40 5.91 0.29 -3.68
C ASP A 40 4.72 0.91 -4.45
N GLY A 41 4.46 2.20 -4.23
CA GLY A 41 3.31 2.92 -4.78
C GLY A 41 1.94 2.57 -4.17
N ASN A 42 1.84 1.61 -3.26
CA ASN A 42 0.60 1.30 -2.53
C ASN A 42 0.47 2.15 -1.26
N ALA A 43 -0.78 2.34 -0.82
CA ALA A 43 -1.04 2.79 0.53
C ALA A 43 -0.71 1.67 1.53
N VAL A 44 -0.11 2.04 2.65
CA VAL A 44 0.42 1.09 3.66
C VAL A 44 0.06 1.55 5.06
N LEU A 45 -0.31 0.60 5.91
CA LEU A 45 -0.31 0.72 7.36
C LEU A 45 0.68 -0.29 7.96
N VAL A 46 1.56 0.16 8.84
CA VAL A 46 2.41 -0.69 9.69
C VAL A 46 2.00 -0.44 11.13
N PHE A 47 1.72 -1.48 11.88
CA PHE A 47 1.24 -1.34 13.26
C PHE A 47 1.63 -2.53 14.13
N GLY A 48 1.66 -2.31 15.43
CA GLY A 48 1.94 -3.31 16.46
C GLY A 48 3.03 -2.90 17.41
N ASP A 49 3.43 -3.84 18.26
CA ASP A 49 4.54 -3.66 19.20
C ASP A 49 5.88 -3.68 18.44
N THR A 50 6.53 -2.54 18.46
CA THR A 50 7.83 -2.36 17.80
C THR A 50 9.01 -2.53 18.75
N ASN A 51 8.74 -2.65 20.04
CA ASN A 51 9.74 -2.60 21.11
C ASN A 51 10.71 -1.41 20.99
N SER A 52 10.32 -0.35 20.26
CA SER A 52 11.18 0.76 19.86
C SER A 52 10.56 2.11 20.22
N ARG A 53 11.37 3.03 20.76
CA ARG A 53 10.98 4.39 21.18
C ARG A 53 11.85 5.44 20.52
N TYR A 54 11.28 6.60 20.17
CA TYR A 54 12.04 7.74 19.64
C TYR A 54 13.07 8.26 20.64
N THR A 55 12.72 8.27 21.92
CA THR A 55 13.60 8.80 22.99
C THR A 55 14.74 7.85 23.36
N ARG A 56 14.66 6.57 23.08
CA ARG A 56 15.75 5.62 23.34
C ARG A 56 16.80 5.70 22.23
N ALA A 57 18.04 6.05 22.61
CA ALA A 57 19.09 6.42 21.67
C ALA A 57 19.52 5.31 20.69
N SER A 58 19.34 4.04 21.08
CA SER A 58 19.66 2.86 20.24
C SER A 58 18.58 2.51 19.22
N ASP A 59 17.38 3.02 19.40
CA ASP A 59 16.20 2.60 18.64
C ASP A 59 16.07 3.35 17.32
N ILE A 60 15.36 2.75 16.37
CA ILE A 60 15.17 3.30 15.02
C ILE A 60 13.70 3.39 14.61
N PRO A 61 12.75 3.85 15.46
CA PRO A 61 11.35 3.90 15.07
C PRO A 61 11.10 4.78 13.85
N GLY A 62 11.97 5.77 13.59
CA GLY A 62 11.92 6.63 12.42
C GLY A 62 12.25 5.97 11.08
N VAL A 63 12.66 4.69 11.05
CA VAL A 63 13.07 3.99 9.83
C VAL A 63 11.96 3.92 8.77
N PHE A 64 10.71 3.73 9.18
CA PHE A 64 9.56 3.72 8.26
C PHE A 64 9.33 5.09 7.62
N THR A 65 9.62 6.18 8.34
CA THR A 65 9.53 7.53 7.80
C THR A 65 10.64 7.80 6.79
N THR A 66 11.88 7.47 7.13
CA THR A 66 13.06 7.77 6.30
C THR A 66 13.17 6.86 5.07
N THR A 67 12.81 5.58 5.20
CA THR A 67 12.96 4.58 4.13
C THR A 67 11.70 4.48 3.26
N ASN A 68 10.52 4.48 3.86
CA ASN A 68 9.27 4.20 3.16
C ASN A 68 8.36 5.43 3.00
N GLY A 69 8.78 6.62 3.46
CA GLY A 69 8.01 7.86 3.36
C GLY A 69 6.69 7.83 4.16
N MET A 70 6.66 7.12 5.28
CA MET A 70 5.47 6.97 6.11
C MET A 70 5.45 8.01 7.23
N ALA A 71 4.25 8.41 7.65
CA ALA A 71 4.03 9.22 8.83
C ALA A 71 3.67 8.33 10.03
N ASP A 72 4.19 8.63 11.21
CA ASP A 72 3.75 8.01 12.47
C ASP A 72 2.53 8.77 13.00
N ALA A 73 1.43 8.06 13.27
CA ALA A 73 0.17 8.66 13.72
C ALA A 73 0.31 9.37 15.08
N TRP A 74 1.10 8.80 16.00
CA TRP A 74 1.38 9.45 17.29
C TRP A 74 2.18 10.73 17.13
N VAL A 75 3.24 10.70 16.30
CA VAL A 75 4.05 11.90 16.01
C VAL A 75 3.19 12.99 15.39
N GLN A 76 2.35 12.64 14.40
CA GLN A 76 1.51 13.62 13.72
C GLN A 76 0.47 14.26 14.65
N LEU A 77 -0.23 13.46 15.46
CA LEU A 77 -1.43 13.91 16.18
C LEU A 77 -1.18 14.25 17.66
N ALA A 78 -0.18 13.62 18.28
CA ALA A 78 0.13 13.88 19.70
C ALA A 78 1.40 14.74 19.91
N LYS A 79 2.28 14.82 18.88
CA LYS A 79 3.55 15.57 18.97
C LYS A 79 3.65 16.72 17.96
N GLY A 80 2.55 17.06 17.29
CA GLY A 80 2.52 18.18 16.32
C GLY A 80 3.41 17.99 15.10
N GLY A 81 3.65 16.72 14.70
CA GLY A 81 4.46 16.37 13.53
C GLY A 81 5.97 16.30 13.78
N VAL A 82 6.42 16.54 15.02
CA VAL A 82 7.86 16.52 15.38
C VAL A 82 8.13 15.32 16.28
N ALA A 83 8.92 14.37 15.81
CA ALA A 83 9.35 13.23 16.61
C ALA A 83 10.28 13.67 17.75
N PRO A 84 10.18 13.07 18.96
CA PRO A 84 11.13 13.31 20.02
C PRO A 84 12.57 12.99 19.59
N ALA A 85 13.53 13.73 20.11
CA ALA A 85 14.94 13.49 19.83
C ALA A 85 15.44 12.23 20.57
N ALA A 86 16.30 11.46 19.90
CA ALA A 86 16.98 10.33 20.54
C ALA A 86 17.79 10.78 21.76
N GLY A 87 17.70 10.05 22.86
CA GLY A 87 18.34 10.37 24.12
C GLY A 87 17.62 11.46 24.94
N SER A 88 16.48 11.99 24.46
CA SER A 88 15.68 12.94 25.25
C SER A 88 14.86 12.24 26.35
N ASN A 89 14.39 13.02 27.34
CA ASN A 89 13.54 12.48 28.37
C ASN A 89 12.18 12.03 27.81
N ALA A 90 11.80 10.79 28.08
CA ALA A 90 10.50 10.26 27.75
C ALA A 90 9.49 10.45 28.88
N LEU A 91 8.26 10.80 28.52
CA LEU A 91 7.11 10.57 29.42
C LEU A 91 6.63 9.15 29.15
N LEU A 92 6.98 8.23 30.04
CA LEU A 92 6.53 6.84 30.02
C LEU A 92 5.35 6.69 30.97
N CYS A 93 4.34 5.96 30.57
CA CYS A 93 3.13 5.74 31.34
C CYS A 93 2.76 4.26 31.35
N ASP A 94 2.17 3.81 32.45
CA ASP A 94 1.58 2.48 32.55
C ASP A 94 0.21 2.44 31.85
N ASN A 95 -0.21 1.26 31.39
CA ASN A 95 -1.56 1.05 30.87
C ASN A 95 -2.59 1.02 32.05
N PRO A 96 -3.66 1.80 32.03
CA PRO A 96 -4.06 2.73 30.95
C PRO A 96 -3.30 4.07 31.04
N SER A 97 -2.68 4.48 29.95
CA SER A 97 -2.00 5.78 29.87
C SER A 97 -2.98 6.94 30.08
N PRO A 98 -2.65 7.93 30.90
CA PRO A 98 -3.56 9.04 31.26
C PRO A 98 -3.84 9.98 30.09
N ASN A 99 -2.98 10.02 29.10
CA ASN A 99 -3.13 10.86 27.91
C ASN A 99 -2.23 10.37 26.76
N THR A 100 -2.44 10.93 25.57
CA THR A 100 -1.72 10.56 24.34
C THR A 100 -0.30 11.11 24.24
N THR A 101 0.19 11.89 25.22
CA THR A 101 1.57 12.40 25.18
C THR A 101 2.59 11.41 25.72
N CYS A 102 2.15 10.35 26.38
CA CYS A 102 3.00 9.24 26.83
C CYS A 102 3.61 8.53 25.61
N GLU A 103 4.89 8.19 25.68
CA GLU A 103 5.51 7.40 24.63
C GLU A 103 5.43 5.92 25.00
N ILE A 104 4.86 5.13 24.09
CA ILE A 104 4.78 3.67 24.18
C ILE A 104 5.50 3.04 22.99
N VAL A 105 5.70 1.73 23.02
CA VAL A 105 6.37 0.95 21.97
C VAL A 105 5.41 0.51 20.87
N ASP A 106 4.11 0.49 21.16
CA ASP A 106 3.07 0.20 20.19
C ASP A 106 2.84 1.41 19.29
N LYS A 107 3.01 1.23 18.00
CA LYS A 107 3.01 2.34 17.04
C LYS A 107 2.17 2.04 15.83
N MET A 108 1.83 3.09 15.06
CA MET A 108 1.14 2.99 13.79
C MET A 108 1.70 3.99 12.80
N TRP A 109 2.35 3.48 11.74
CA TRP A 109 2.77 4.28 10.59
C TRP A 109 1.83 4.08 9.43
N TYR A 110 1.71 5.13 8.62
CA TYR A 110 0.83 5.12 7.46
C TYR A 110 1.39 5.96 6.31
N ARG A 111 1.02 5.58 5.10
CA ARG A 111 1.14 6.42 3.91
C ARG A 111 -0.01 6.14 2.96
N GLY A 112 -0.40 7.15 2.16
CA GLY A 112 -1.30 6.98 1.03
C GLY A 112 -0.59 6.36 -0.18
N SER A 113 -1.24 6.46 -1.33
CA SER A 113 -0.70 6.09 -2.65
C SER A 113 -0.78 7.28 -3.60
N PRO A 114 -0.15 7.23 -4.79
CA PRO A 114 -0.41 8.23 -5.82
C PRO A 114 -1.87 8.30 -6.29
N ALA A 115 -2.68 7.27 -6.05
CA ALA A 115 -4.09 7.24 -6.41
C ALA A 115 -5.03 7.82 -5.34
N PHE A 116 -4.62 7.88 -4.07
CA PHE A 116 -5.40 8.49 -2.98
C PHE A 116 -4.51 8.87 -1.80
N THR A 117 -4.92 9.91 -1.08
CA THR A 117 -4.28 10.28 0.19
C THR A 117 -4.87 9.45 1.33
N LEU A 118 -4.06 9.20 2.35
CA LEU A 118 -4.47 8.63 3.62
C LEU A 118 -3.97 9.56 4.73
N ALA A 119 -4.85 10.00 5.61
CA ALA A 119 -4.51 10.90 6.71
C ALA A 119 -5.08 10.39 8.02
N ALA A 120 -4.25 10.29 9.06
CA ALA A 120 -4.74 10.04 10.41
C ALA A 120 -5.47 11.28 10.93
N THR A 121 -6.65 11.10 11.49
CA THR A 121 -7.53 12.19 11.96
C THR A 121 -7.76 12.16 13.46
N LYS A 122 -7.58 11.01 14.10
CA LYS A 122 -7.65 10.82 15.54
C LYS A 122 -6.63 9.79 15.98
N PHE A 123 -6.03 10.00 17.13
CA PHE A 123 -5.14 9.05 17.80
C PHE A 123 -5.53 8.98 19.26
N GLN A 124 -5.63 7.80 19.83
CA GLN A 124 -5.91 7.62 21.25
C GLN A 124 -5.34 6.31 21.80
N TYR A 125 -4.99 6.32 23.07
CA TYR A 125 -4.82 5.11 23.86
C TYR A 125 -6.19 4.71 24.41
N ALA A 126 -6.53 3.45 24.27
CA ALA A 126 -7.86 2.93 24.62
C ALA A 126 -7.83 1.98 25.83
N GLY A 127 -6.77 2.01 26.64
CA GLY A 127 -6.60 1.14 27.80
C GLY A 127 -7.80 1.14 28.75
N THR A 128 -8.40 2.30 28.97
CA THR A 128 -9.62 2.45 29.79
C THR A 128 -10.88 1.81 29.21
N GLN A 129 -10.88 1.45 27.91
CA GLN A 129 -12.03 0.80 27.25
C GLN A 129 -11.95 -0.73 27.31
N TYR A 130 -10.77 -1.28 27.65
CA TYR A 130 -10.48 -2.70 27.64
C TYR A 130 -9.99 -3.16 29.01
N LEU A 131 -10.92 -3.23 29.96
CA LEU A 131 -10.67 -3.65 31.33
C LEU A 131 -11.38 -4.96 31.64
N ASN A 132 -10.82 -5.71 32.59
CA ASN A 132 -11.48 -6.82 33.24
C ASN A 132 -12.69 -6.33 34.08
N ALA A 133 -13.53 -7.25 34.53
CA ALA A 133 -14.68 -6.92 35.36
C ALA A 133 -14.29 -6.29 36.72
N ASP A 134 -13.08 -6.54 37.20
CA ASP A 134 -12.52 -5.95 38.44
C ASP A 134 -11.81 -4.61 38.20
N GLY A 135 -11.82 -4.09 36.96
CA GLY A 135 -11.18 -2.83 36.58
C GLY A 135 -9.69 -2.92 36.27
N THR A 136 -9.08 -4.11 36.31
CA THR A 136 -7.69 -4.29 35.89
C THR A 136 -7.55 -4.31 34.36
N THR A 137 -6.39 -3.96 33.83
CA THR A 137 -6.11 -3.97 32.40
C THR A 137 -6.07 -5.40 31.83
N LEU A 138 -6.51 -5.58 30.59
CA LEU A 138 -6.42 -6.87 29.87
C LEU A 138 -4.99 -7.16 29.39
N SER A 139 -4.13 -6.16 29.33
CA SER A 139 -2.75 -6.25 28.88
C SER A 139 -1.91 -5.21 29.61
N ASP A 140 -0.61 -5.40 29.68
CA ASP A 140 0.38 -4.41 30.09
C ASP A 140 0.65 -3.36 28.98
N HIS A 141 0.16 -3.62 27.74
CA HIS A 141 0.21 -2.68 26.62
C HIS A 141 -1.08 -1.89 26.46
N ASP A 142 -0.98 -0.59 26.13
CA ASP A 142 -2.12 0.24 25.75
C ASP A 142 -2.62 -0.14 24.36
N PRO A 143 -3.91 -0.45 24.18
CA PRO A 143 -4.50 -0.54 22.86
C PRO A 143 -4.44 0.81 22.14
N VAL A 144 -3.90 0.82 20.92
CA VAL A 144 -3.79 2.02 20.09
C VAL A 144 -4.94 2.05 19.08
N LEU A 145 -5.71 3.15 19.06
CA LEU A 145 -6.76 3.41 18.08
C LEU A 145 -6.39 4.62 17.23
N VAL A 146 -6.52 4.47 15.90
CA VAL A 146 -6.30 5.56 14.94
C VAL A 146 -7.43 5.59 13.93
N ASP A 147 -8.08 6.75 13.80
CA ASP A 147 -9.05 6.97 12.74
C ASP A 147 -8.35 7.56 11.51
N PHE A 148 -8.70 7.05 10.33
CA PHE A 148 -8.17 7.52 9.06
C PHE A 148 -9.25 8.07 8.15
N LYS A 149 -8.90 9.16 7.45
CA LYS A 149 -9.64 9.67 6.30
C LYS A 149 -8.83 9.42 5.03
N TRP A 150 -9.50 9.03 3.95
CA TRP A 150 -8.90 8.91 2.64
C TRP A 150 -9.62 9.81 1.63
N THR A 151 -8.88 10.25 0.60
CA THR A 151 -9.43 11.07 -0.49
C THR A 151 -8.78 10.64 -1.80
N VAL A 152 -9.60 10.28 -2.77
CA VAL A 152 -9.14 9.85 -4.10
C VAL A 152 -8.43 11.01 -4.81
N ASN A 153 -7.34 10.71 -5.52
CA ASN A 153 -6.60 11.69 -6.29
C ASN A 153 -7.41 12.09 -7.53
N SER A 154 -7.37 13.38 -7.89
CA SER A 154 -8.05 13.90 -9.07
C SER A 154 -7.35 13.59 -10.41
N LYS A 155 -6.15 12.96 -10.39
CA LYS A 155 -5.34 12.70 -11.58
C LYS A 155 -5.12 11.21 -11.87
N LEU A 156 -5.10 10.37 -10.84
CA LEU A 156 -4.86 8.92 -10.96
C LEU A 156 -5.88 8.15 -10.13
N HIS A 157 -6.46 7.12 -10.72
CA HIS A 157 -7.34 6.14 -10.07
C HIS A 157 -6.84 4.72 -10.36
N VAL A 158 -7.22 3.76 -9.53
CA VAL A 158 -6.90 2.34 -9.73
C VAL A 158 -8.19 1.54 -9.71
N SER A 159 -8.32 0.52 -10.57
CA SER A 159 -9.43 -0.43 -10.48
C SER A 159 -9.18 -1.47 -9.39
N ASP A 160 -10.22 -2.22 -9.00
CA ASP A 160 -10.01 -3.45 -8.24
C ASP A 160 -9.20 -4.45 -9.07
N PRO A 161 -8.25 -5.17 -8.44
CA PRO A 161 -7.40 -6.15 -9.11
C PRO A 161 -8.19 -7.40 -9.49
N GLN A 162 -7.82 -8.02 -10.60
CA GLN A 162 -8.29 -9.32 -11.06
C GLN A 162 -7.12 -10.28 -11.17
N GLY A 163 -7.34 -11.58 -10.94
CA GLY A 163 -6.33 -12.64 -11.05
C GLY A 163 -5.80 -13.17 -9.72
N GLY A 164 -4.75 -13.98 -9.80
CA GLY A 164 -4.21 -14.78 -8.70
C GLY A 164 -3.09 -14.11 -7.90
N PRO A 165 -2.58 -14.78 -6.85
CA PRO A 165 -1.58 -14.21 -5.93
C PRO A 165 -0.12 -14.45 -6.36
N HIS A 166 0.12 -15.17 -7.45
CA HIS A 166 1.47 -15.58 -7.86
C HIS A 166 2.25 -14.46 -8.56
N GLY A 167 3.50 -14.74 -8.91
CA GLY A 167 4.40 -13.79 -9.57
C GLY A 167 4.96 -12.70 -8.66
N GLY A 168 5.88 -11.89 -9.18
CA GLY A 168 6.45 -10.70 -8.54
C GLY A 168 5.49 -9.52 -8.58
N PHE A 169 5.56 -8.64 -7.59
CA PHE A 169 4.78 -7.41 -7.56
C PHE A 169 5.29 -6.39 -8.57
N TYR A 170 4.39 -5.67 -9.22
CA TYR A 170 4.70 -4.51 -10.04
C TYR A 170 3.65 -3.40 -9.86
N ASN A 171 4.07 -2.14 -10.05
CA ASN A 171 3.19 -0.99 -9.91
C ASN A 171 3.73 0.24 -10.67
N ASP A 172 2.99 0.75 -11.64
CA ASP A 172 3.38 1.92 -12.43
C ASP A 172 3.04 3.25 -11.75
N LEU A 173 2.32 3.24 -10.62
CA LEU A 173 1.80 4.47 -9.97
C LEU A 173 2.89 5.49 -9.64
N ASN A 174 4.04 5.05 -9.12
CA ASN A 174 5.12 5.97 -8.75
C ASN A 174 5.74 6.68 -9.98
N ALA A 175 5.90 5.94 -11.06
CA ALA A 175 6.38 6.53 -12.32
C ALA A 175 5.32 7.47 -12.94
N LEU A 176 4.05 7.08 -12.91
CA LEU A 176 2.94 7.89 -13.44
C LEU A 176 2.71 9.16 -12.62
N LYS A 177 2.92 9.15 -11.30
CA LYS A 177 2.82 10.33 -10.43
C LYS A 177 3.70 11.49 -10.91
N ALA A 178 4.86 11.19 -11.50
CA ALA A 178 5.80 12.19 -12.00
C ALA A 178 5.36 12.82 -13.33
N ILE A 179 4.36 12.26 -14.01
CA ILE A 179 3.90 12.71 -15.32
C ILE A 179 2.67 13.62 -15.15
N ALA A 180 2.75 14.85 -15.64
CA ALA A 180 1.68 15.83 -15.44
C ALA A 180 0.33 15.40 -16.06
N SER A 181 0.35 14.80 -17.25
CA SER A 181 -0.83 14.28 -17.95
C SER A 181 -0.46 12.98 -18.67
N PRO A 182 -0.43 11.85 -17.96
CA PRO A 182 -0.12 10.57 -18.58
C PRO A 182 -1.22 10.20 -19.58
N LYS A 183 -0.81 9.89 -20.82
CA LYS A 183 -1.74 9.53 -21.91
C LYS A 183 -1.16 8.35 -22.69
N ALA A 184 -1.92 7.27 -22.82
CA ALA A 184 -1.50 6.13 -23.61
C ALA A 184 -1.49 6.49 -25.11
N SER A 185 -0.44 6.07 -25.81
CA SER A 185 -0.34 6.08 -27.27
C SER A 185 -0.52 4.69 -27.86
N ALA A 186 -0.10 3.64 -27.15
CA ALA A 186 -0.26 2.25 -27.56
C ALA A 186 -0.46 1.33 -26.36
N ILE A 187 -1.23 0.26 -26.56
CA ILE A 187 -1.36 -0.88 -25.64
C ILE A 187 -1.08 -2.14 -26.45
N THR A 188 -0.24 -3.01 -25.93
CA THR A 188 0.07 -4.32 -26.50
C THR A 188 -0.28 -5.39 -25.49
N ILE A 189 -0.98 -6.42 -25.91
CA ILE A 189 -1.27 -7.61 -25.13
C ILE A 189 -0.71 -8.81 -25.88
N ARG A 190 0.13 -9.60 -25.22
CA ARG A 190 0.71 -10.80 -25.78
C ARG A 190 0.18 -12.01 -25.04
N GLY A 191 -0.14 -13.06 -25.76
CA GLY A 191 -0.62 -14.31 -25.20
C GLY A 191 -1.22 -15.21 -26.28
N ALA A 192 -1.38 -16.49 -25.93
CA ALA A 192 -2.04 -17.49 -26.76
C ALA A 192 -3.29 -18.03 -26.03
N ASN A 193 -3.14 -19.01 -25.17
CA ASN A 193 -4.24 -19.53 -24.34
C ASN A 193 -4.51 -18.67 -23.09
N ARG A 194 -3.61 -17.75 -22.77
CA ARG A 194 -3.66 -16.85 -21.62
C ARG A 194 -2.84 -15.59 -21.91
N VAL A 195 -2.83 -14.63 -21.00
CA VAL A 195 -2.09 -13.38 -21.14
C VAL A 195 -0.66 -13.56 -20.62
N ASP A 196 0.32 -13.57 -21.51
CA ASP A 196 1.74 -13.71 -21.16
C ASP A 196 2.35 -12.37 -20.76
N ALA A 197 2.01 -11.30 -21.49
CA ALA A 197 2.50 -9.98 -21.15
C ALA A 197 1.50 -8.87 -21.57
N VAL A 198 1.55 -7.77 -20.85
CA VAL A 198 0.87 -6.52 -21.18
C VAL A 198 1.87 -5.38 -21.16
N SER A 199 1.78 -4.50 -22.19
CA SER A 199 2.59 -3.29 -22.26
C SER A 199 1.73 -2.09 -22.59
N ILE A 200 2.09 -0.94 -22.02
CA ILE A 200 1.50 0.34 -22.35
C ILE A 200 2.59 1.35 -22.64
N THR A 201 2.49 2.02 -23.80
CA THR A 201 3.40 3.12 -24.17
C THR A 201 2.65 4.43 -24.03
N LEU A 202 3.24 5.39 -23.32
CA LEU A 202 2.70 6.72 -23.17
C LEU A 202 3.10 7.63 -24.34
N ALA A 203 2.37 8.71 -24.53
CA ALA A 203 2.68 9.73 -25.55
C ALA A 203 4.06 10.39 -25.30
N SER A 204 4.58 10.33 -24.09
CA SER A 204 5.96 10.75 -23.76
C SER A 204 7.04 9.81 -24.30
N GLY A 205 6.68 8.63 -24.82
CA GLY A 205 7.59 7.58 -25.23
C GLY A 205 7.93 6.56 -24.13
N GLN A 206 7.57 6.82 -22.88
CA GLN A 206 7.79 5.87 -21.78
C GLN A 206 6.92 4.63 -21.96
N THR A 207 7.49 3.45 -21.76
CA THR A 207 6.80 2.16 -21.85
C THR A 207 6.90 1.39 -20.56
N PHE A 208 5.78 0.85 -20.09
CA PHE A 208 5.71 -0.11 -18.98
C PHE A 208 5.36 -1.48 -19.56
N THR A 209 6.09 -2.51 -19.15
CA THR A 209 5.88 -3.89 -19.61
C THR A 209 5.89 -4.84 -18.42
N HIS A 210 4.86 -5.70 -18.34
CA HIS A 210 4.70 -6.68 -17.26
C HIS A 210 4.35 -8.04 -17.85
N GLY A 211 4.90 -9.11 -17.24
CA GLY A 211 4.83 -10.47 -17.73
C GLY A 211 6.10 -10.91 -18.45
N GLY A 212 6.08 -12.10 -19.02
CA GLY A 212 7.24 -12.74 -19.61
C GLY A 212 6.92 -13.48 -20.92
N SER A 213 7.63 -14.58 -21.16
CA SER A 213 7.52 -15.38 -22.39
C SER A 213 6.39 -16.40 -22.41
N GLY A 214 5.63 -16.51 -21.31
CA GLY A 214 4.60 -17.52 -21.09
C GLY A 214 5.08 -18.70 -20.24
N GLY A 215 4.19 -19.31 -19.51
CA GLY A 215 4.47 -20.40 -18.58
C GLY A 215 3.35 -21.45 -18.53
N THR A 216 3.27 -22.25 -17.45
CA THR A 216 2.37 -23.42 -17.34
C THR A 216 1.45 -23.43 -16.12
N ALA A 217 1.48 -22.42 -15.23
CA ALA A 217 0.69 -22.46 -14.01
C ALA A 217 -0.82 -22.12 -14.23
N ASN A 218 -1.65 -22.35 -13.18
CA ASN A 218 -3.11 -22.43 -13.33
C ASN A 218 -3.91 -21.24 -12.75
N THR A 219 -3.24 -20.18 -12.23
CA THR A 219 -3.93 -19.05 -11.58
C THR A 219 -3.41 -17.73 -12.10
N ARG A 220 -3.98 -17.23 -13.20
CA ARG A 220 -3.49 -16.07 -13.93
C ARG A 220 -4.59 -15.42 -14.75
N ILE A 221 -4.25 -14.40 -15.51
CA ILE A 221 -5.19 -13.76 -16.43
C ILE A 221 -5.29 -14.62 -17.69
N PHE A 222 -6.44 -15.28 -17.87
CA PHE A 222 -6.71 -16.13 -19.04
C PHE A 222 -7.07 -15.31 -20.27
N TYR A 223 -7.67 -14.14 -20.11
CA TYR A 223 -8.08 -13.28 -21.21
C TYR A 223 -8.01 -11.82 -20.81
N MET A 224 -7.55 -10.99 -21.72
CA MET A 224 -7.61 -9.55 -21.60
C MET A 224 -7.96 -8.93 -22.94
N GLN A 225 -8.90 -7.99 -22.94
CA GLN A 225 -9.28 -7.19 -24.08
C GLN A 225 -9.31 -5.71 -23.69
N VAL A 226 -8.76 -4.87 -24.52
CA VAL A 226 -8.85 -3.41 -24.40
C VAL A 226 -9.48 -2.85 -25.67
N THR A 227 -10.53 -2.05 -25.50
CA THR A 227 -11.21 -1.33 -26.59
C THR A 227 -11.07 0.17 -26.36
N THR A 228 -10.62 0.89 -27.37
CA THR A 228 -10.48 2.35 -27.34
C THR A 228 -11.84 3.02 -27.57
N SER A 229 -11.96 4.31 -27.24
CA SER A 229 -13.16 5.13 -27.56
C SER A 229 -13.43 5.24 -29.06
N ALA A 230 -12.44 4.99 -29.91
CA ALA A 230 -12.59 4.91 -31.38
C ALA A 230 -12.97 3.51 -31.89
N GLY A 231 -13.32 2.57 -30.99
CA GLY A 231 -13.74 1.20 -31.35
C GLY A 231 -12.60 0.25 -31.73
N ARG A 232 -11.33 0.68 -31.67
CA ARG A 232 -10.19 -0.21 -31.95
C ARG A 232 -9.98 -1.14 -30.76
N THR A 233 -9.80 -2.42 -31.03
CA THR A 233 -9.68 -3.47 -30.02
C THR A 233 -8.37 -4.24 -30.17
N VAL A 234 -7.73 -4.57 -29.05
CA VAL A 234 -6.64 -5.55 -28.95
C VAL A 234 -7.00 -6.55 -27.86
N ALA A 235 -6.73 -7.82 -28.11
CA ALA A 235 -7.01 -8.90 -27.15
C ALA A 235 -5.97 -10.01 -27.25
N ALA A 236 -5.78 -10.73 -26.14
CA ALA A 236 -5.03 -11.98 -26.12
C ALA A 236 -5.58 -12.91 -25.02
N GLY A 237 -5.27 -14.20 -25.15
CA GLY A 237 -5.75 -15.24 -24.25
C GLY A 237 -7.07 -15.87 -24.71
N THR A 238 -7.57 -16.81 -23.92
CA THR A 238 -8.82 -17.53 -24.19
C THR A 238 -9.91 -17.07 -23.23
N ASN A 239 -10.97 -16.49 -23.78
CA ASN A 239 -12.15 -16.09 -23.01
C ASN A 239 -12.92 -17.33 -22.56
N ASN A 240 -12.98 -17.56 -21.27
CA ASN A 240 -13.71 -18.68 -20.63
C ASN A 240 -15.10 -18.28 -20.11
N GLY A 241 -15.54 -17.03 -20.38
CA GLY A 241 -16.84 -16.51 -19.96
C GLY A 241 -16.86 -15.83 -18.59
N ASP A 242 -15.84 -16.00 -17.76
CA ASP A 242 -15.72 -15.34 -16.45
C ASP A 242 -14.87 -14.06 -16.57
N CYS A 243 -15.44 -13.03 -17.16
CA CYS A 243 -14.79 -11.77 -17.44
C CYS A 243 -15.42 -10.60 -16.67
N VAL A 244 -14.57 -9.73 -16.13
CA VAL A 244 -14.97 -8.45 -15.55
C VAL A 244 -14.68 -7.33 -16.55
N THR A 245 -15.70 -6.55 -16.92
CA THR A 245 -15.55 -5.38 -17.77
C THR A 245 -15.37 -4.12 -16.90
N ARG A 246 -14.38 -3.31 -17.26
CA ARG A 246 -14.13 -2.01 -16.64
C ARG A 246 -14.12 -0.94 -17.72
N THR A 247 -14.90 0.11 -17.53
CA THR A 247 -14.95 1.25 -18.44
C THR A 247 -14.38 2.49 -17.75
N ALA A 248 -13.44 3.17 -18.42
CA ALA A 248 -12.93 4.45 -17.93
C ALA A 248 -14.06 5.50 -17.98
N GLU A 249 -14.15 6.34 -16.96
CA GLU A 249 -15.03 7.49 -16.94
C GLU A 249 -14.69 8.47 -18.07
N SER A 250 -15.65 9.33 -18.45
CA SER A 250 -15.40 10.38 -19.44
C SER A 250 -14.25 11.29 -18.98
N GLY A 251 -13.29 11.52 -19.86
CA GLY A 251 -12.07 12.27 -19.57
C GLY A 251 -10.97 11.45 -18.88
N TRP A 252 -11.13 10.12 -18.76
CA TRP A 252 -10.13 9.23 -18.18
C TRP A 252 -9.72 8.16 -19.19
N GLY A 253 -8.50 7.66 -19.07
CA GLY A 253 -7.99 6.56 -19.90
C GLY A 253 -7.04 5.68 -19.12
N VAL A 254 -6.87 4.43 -19.55
CA VAL A 254 -5.87 3.53 -18.99
C VAL A 254 -4.48 4.05 -19.37
N VAL A 255 -3.62 4.21 -18.36
CA VAL A 255 -2.27 4.78 -18.50
C VAL A 255 -1.17 3.90 -17.89
N GLY A 256 -1.54 2.83 -17.21
CA GLY A 256 -0.60 1.90 -16.58
C GLY A 256 -1.33 0.75 -15.91
N PHE A 257 -0.55 -0.07 -15.24
CA PHE A 257 -1.02 -1.27 -14.57
C PHE A 257 -0.35 -1.44 -13.21
N THR A 258 -1.02 -2.13 -12.29
CA THR A 258 -0.44 -2.65 -11.06
C THR A 258 -0.91 -4.08 -10.86
N GLY A 259 -0.07 -4.93 -10.30
CA GLY A 259 -0.44 -6.33 -10.12
C GLY A 259 0.72 -7.24 -9.77
N ARG A 260 0.67 -8.43 -10.33
CA ARG A 260 1.72 -9.45 -10.17
C ARG A 260 1.97 -10.14 -11.50
N SER A 261 3.23 -10.42 -11.79
CA SER A 261 3.65 -11.14 -12.98
C SER A 261 4.96 -11.88 -12.76
N GLY A 262 5.21 -12.88 -13.57
CA GLY A 262 6.45 -13.59 -13.72
C GLY A 262 6.63 -13.90 -15.20
N ASP A 263 6.59 -15.18 -15.58
CA ASP A 263 6.56 -15.61 -16.98
C ASP A 263 5.24 -15.24 -17.69
N GLU A 264 4.21 -14.88 -16.91
CA GLU A 264 2.88 -14.49 -17.36
C GLU A 264 2.30 -13.40 -16.46
N VAL A 265 1.15 -12.84 -16.84
CA VAL A 265 0.39 -11.91 -16.02
C VAL A 265 -0.50 -12.68 -15.05
N ASP A 266 -0.18 -12.67 -13.76
CA ASP A 266 -0.90 -13.38 -12.72
C ASP A 266 -2.06 -12.56 -12.15
N ARG A 267 -1.85 -11.25 -12.00
CA ARG A 267 -2.84 -10.30 -11.48
C ARG A 267 -2.67 -8.95 -12.17
N VAL A 268 -3.78 -8.29 -12.44
CA VAL A 268 -3.78 -6.94 -13.02
C VAL A 268 -4.88 -6.08 -12.41
N ALA A 269 -4.54 -4.83 -12.12
CA ALA A 269 -5.47 -3.73 -11.93
C ALA A 269 -5.09 -2.61 -12.90
N LEU A 270 -6.09 -1.91 -13.43
CA LEU A 270 -5.90 -0.81 -14.35
C LEU A 270 -5.61 0.47 -13.58
N ILE A 271 -4.64 1.25 -14.03
CA ILE A 271 -4.40 2.61 -13.57
C ILE A 271 -4.99 3.54 -14.61
N TYR A 272 -5.92 4.38 -14.18
CA TYR A 272 -6.53 5.42 -14.98
C TYR A 272 -5.86 6.75 -14.71
N GLY A 273 -5.56 7.48 -15.78
CA GLY A 273 -5.10 8.85 -15.74
C GLY A 273 -6.13 9.79 -16.35
N LYS A 274 -6.24 11.00 -15.79
CA LYS A 274 -7.08 12.04 -16.36
C LYS A 274 -6.46 12.55 -17.67
N LEU A 275 -7.25 12.56 -18.75
CA LEU A 275 -6.84 12.95 -20.09
C LEU A 275 -6.83 14.47 -20.29
#